data_3dead0e1e33c9414d8115f1ff298055d
#
_entry.id   3dead0e1e33c9414d8115f1ff298055d
#
_cell.length_a   1.000
_cell.length_b   1.000
_cell.length_c   1.000
_cell.angle_alpha   90.00
_cell.angle_beta   90.00
_cell.angle_gamma   90.00
#
_symmetry.space_group_name_H-M   'P 1'
#
loop_
_entity.id
_entity.type
_entity.pdbx_description
1 polymer ?
#
loop_
_entity_poly.entity_id
_entity_poly.type
_entity_poly.pdbx_seq_one_letter_code
_entity_poly.pdbx_strand_id
1 'polypeptide(L)'
;ASDVYKRQDRLFPWLAAARADWTSFWVRLAEHTAAPVDDDAARTEAARLVPGAPDPAGLAAWLAEWRAMGPDPARMRAVNPVYIPRNHLLDEALTAAEDGDLTAVHRLLEAVTDPFTPRPGFERYAEPGPADGAPFVTYCGT
;
A
#
# COMPACT_ATOMS: atom_id res chain seq x y z
N ALA A 1 -10.30 22.83 -4.71
CA ALA A 1 -9.21 22.11 -5.44
C ALA A 1 -7.84 22.33 -4.78
N SER A 2 -7.53 23.55 -4.27
CA SER A 2 -6.19 23.85 -3.74
C SER A 2 -5.81 23.08 -2.45
N ASP A 3 -6.75 22.76 -1.58
CA ASP A 3 -6.45 22.13 -0.28
C ASP A 3 -6.17 20.62 -0.37
N VAL A 4 -6.72 19.94 -1.36
CA VAL A 4 -6.42 18.52 -1.63
C VAL A 4 -4.98 18.39 -2.11
N TYR A 5 -4.55 19.21 -3.06
CA TYR A 5 -3.17 19.17 -3.57
C TYR A 5 -2.15 19.52 -2.49
N LYS A 6 -2.40 20.53 -1.66
CA LYS A 6 -1.52 20.90 -0.54
C LYS A 6 -1.32 19.76 0.48
N ARG A 7 -2.35 18.94 0.72
CA ARG A 7 -2.22 17.77 1.59
C ARG A 7 -1.39 16.67 0.95
N GLN A 8 -1.59 16.41 -0.34
CA GLN A 8 -0.78 15.43 -1.09
C GLN A 8 0.68 15.86 -1.15
N ASP A 9 0.96 17.13 -1.41
CA ASP A 9 2.31 17.70 -1.46
C ASP A 9 3.08 17.54 -0.13
N ARG A 10 2.39 17.46 1.00
CA ARG A 10 3.00 17.19 2.32
C ARG A 10 3.19 15.70 2.58
N LEU A 11 2.25 14.85 2.17
CA LEU A 11 2.28 13.42 2.41
C LEU A 11 3.32 12.69 1.53
N PHE A 12 3.33 12.98 0.24
CA PHE A 12 4.13 12.20 -0.71
C PHE A 12 5.64 12.23 -0.45
N PRO A 13 6.27 13.36 -0.03
CA PRO A 13 7.66 13.34 0.35
C PRO A 13 7.99 12.41 1.52
N TRP A 14 7.11 12.27 2.51
CA TRP A 14 7.30 11.32 3.62
C TRP A 14 7.21 9.87 3.15
N LEU A 15 6.23 9.55 2.29
CA LEU A 15 6.11 8.20 1.72
C LEU A 15 7.34 7.85 0.88
N ALA A 16 7.82 8.78 0.07
CA ALA A 16 9.01 8.59 -0.75
C ALA A 16 10.27 8.42 0.09
N ALA A 17 10.50 9.27 1.10
CA ALA A 17 11.65 9.20 1.99
C ALA A 17 11.67 7.89 2.81
N ALA A 18 10.51 7.41 3.24
CA ALA A 18 10.35 6.14 3.95
C ALA A 18 10.37 4.92 3.01
N ARG A 19 10.41 5.12 1.69
CA ARG A 19 10.24 4.06 0.67
C ARG A 19 8.99 3.21 0.94
N ALA A 20 7.90 3.87 1.36
CA ALA A 20 6.65 3.21 1.71
C ALA A 20 6.03 2.54 0.48
N ASP A 21 5.47 1.32 0.69
CA ASP A 21 4.69 0.67 -0.35
C ASP A 21 3.38 1.42 -0.56
N TRP A 22 3.20 1.99 -1.74
CA TRP A 22 2.06 2.83 -2.09
C TRP A 22 0.72 2.14 -1.87
N THR A 23 0.58 0.94 -2.40
CA THR A 23 -0.67 0.16 -2.30
C THR A 23 -1.02 -0.18 -0.85
N SER A 24 -0.06 -0.68 -0.08
CA SER A 24 -0.27 -1.04 1.33
C SER A 24 -0.58 0.17 2.20
N PHE A 25 -0.01 1.34 1.90
CA PHE A 25 -0.30 2.57 2.63
C PHE A 25 -1.80 2.91 2.61
N TRP A 26 -2.41 2.95 1.43
CA TRP A 26 -3.82 3.31 1.28
C TRP A 26 -4.77 2.28 1.92
N VAL A 27 -4.43 0.99 1.83
CA VAL A 27 -5.19 -0.08 2.49
C VAL A 27 -5.15 0.10 4.00
N ARG A 28 -3.95 0.31 4.58
CA ARG A 28 -3.79 0.49 6.03
C ARG A 28 -4.38 1.79 6.55
N LEU A 29 -4.35 2.87 5.76
CA LEU A 29 -4.90 4.15 6.17
C LEU A 29 -6.39 4.04 6.57
N ALA A 30 -7.15 3.15 5.94
CA ALA A 30 -8.55 2.92 6.27
C ALA A 30 -8.78 2.41 7.72
N GLU A 31 -7.74 1.86 8.37
CA GLU A 31 -7.78 1.38 9.75
C GLU A 31 -7.53 2.49 10.78
N HIS A 32 -7.11 3.67 10.32
CA HIS A 32 -6.67 4.79 11.15
C HIS A 32 -7.67 5.95 11.23
N THR A 33 -8.96 5.67 11.06
CA THR A 33 -10.03 6.69 11.09
C THR A 33 -10.38 7.17 12.49
N ALA A 34 -10.12 6.35 13.52
CA ALA A 34 -10.30 6.75 14.92
C ALA A 34 -9.17 7.65 15.41
N ALA A 35 -9.50 8.64 16.23
CA ALA A 35 -8.50 9.51 16.82
C ALA A 35 -7.72 8.75 17.93
N PRO A 36 -6.39 8.92 18.01
CA PRO A 36 -5.58 8.40 19.11
C PRO A 36 -5.91 9.12 20.42
N VAL A 37 -5.56 8.48 21.54
CA VAL A 37 -5.91 8.98 22.88
C VAL A 37 -5.09 10.21 23.32
N ASP A 38 -3.88 10.35 22.80
CA ASP A 38 -2.96 11.46 23.08
C ASP A 38 -1.92 11.63 21.97
N ASP A 39 -1.05 12.62 22.12
CA ASP A 39 -0.02 12.96 21.13
C ASP A 39 1.07 11.87 20.99
N ASP A 40 1.40 11.15 22.05
CA ASP A 40 2.37 10.04 22.00
C ASP A 40 1.79 8.84 21.23
N ALA A 41 0.52 8.53 21.47
CA ALA A 41 -0.20 7.53 20.68
C ALA A 41 -0.29 7.95 19.21
N ALA A 42 -0.54 9.23 18.93
CA ALA A 42 -0.60 9.77 17.57
C ALA A 42 0.73 9.61 16.83
N ARG A 43 1.86 9.94 17.46
CA ARG A 43 3.19 9.76 16.88
C ARG A 43 3.54 8.29 16.66
N THR A 44 3.21 7.44 17.62
CA THR A 44 3.42 6.00 17.54
C THR A 44 2.61 5.39 16.40
N GLU A 45 1.36 5.80 16.25
CA GLU A 45 0.48 5.38 15.17
C GLU A 45 1.05 5.80 13.80
N ALA A 46 1.46 7.05 13.67
CA ALA A 46 2.07 7.57 12.44
C ALA A 46 3.34 6.79 12.06
N ALA A 47 4.21 6.48 13.01
CA ALA A 47 5.41 5.70 12.79
C ALA A 47 5.13 4.24 12.41
N ARG A 48 4.01 3.66 12.87
CA ARG A 48 3.56 2.32 12.47
C ARG A 48 2.93 2.32 11.07
N LEU A 49 2.17 3.36 10.73
CA LEU A 49 1.55 3.50 9.41
C LEU A 49 2.61 3.67 8.32
N VAL A 50 3.63 4.49 8.59
CA VAL A 50 4.76 4.75 7.68
C VAL A 50 6.08 4.51 8.42
N PRO A 51 6.53 3.25 8.53
CA PRO A 51 7.82 2.93 9.13
C PRO A 51 8.96 3.66 8.41
N GLY A 52 9.82 4.32 9.18
CA GLY A 52 10.93 5.10 8.62
C GLY A 52 10.53 6.51 8.15
N ALA A 53 9.32 6.98 8.43
CA ALA A 53 8.93 8.37 8.16
C ALA A 53 9.88 9.34 8.88
N PRO A 54 10.42 10.36 8.17
CA PRO A 54 11.40 11.28 8.75
C PRO A 54 10.81 12.23 9.80
N ASP A 55 9.49 12.44 9.76
CA ASP A 55 8.75 13.33 10.66
C ASP A 55 7.44 12.69 11.14
N PRO A 56 7.49 11.79 12.15
CA PRO A 56 6.28 11.16 12.70
C PRO A 56 5.31 12.17 13.33
N ALA A 57 5.79 13.25 13.90
CA ALA A 57 4.93 14.30 14.49
C ALA A 57 4.17 15.07 13.40
N GLY A 58 4.84 15.44 12.31
CA GLY A 58 4.20 16.07 11.15
C GLY A 58 3.18 15.14 10.49
N LEU A 59 3.50 13.85 10.36
CA LEU A 59 2.57 12.85 9.84
C LEU A 59 1.36 12.66 10.77
N ALA A 60 1.55 12.67 12.09
CA ALA A 60 0.46 12.62 13.05
C ALA A 60 -0.49 13.83 12.92
N ALA A 61 0.06 15.03 12.74
CA ALA A 61 -0.73 16.23 12.49
C ALA A 61 -1.51 16.14 11.17
N TRP A 62 -0.88 15.61 10.12
CA TRP A 62 -1.55 15.35 8.84
C TRP A 62 -2.72 14.36 8.99
N LEU A 63 -2.53 13.28 9.75
CA LEU A 63 -3.59 12.30 10.05
C LEU A 63 -4.76 12.95 10.80
N ALA A 64 -4.49 13.85 11.75
CA ALA A 64 -5.54 14.59 12.45
C ALA A 64 -6.36 15.46 11.50
N GLU A 65 -5.71 16.21 10.60
CA GLU A 65 -6.39 16.98 9.55
C GLU A 65 -7.20 16.09 8.60
N TRP A 66 -6.65 14.95 8.22
CA TRP A 66 -7.35 13.98 7.37
C TRP A 66 -8.59 13.40 8.06
N ARG A 67 -8.51 13.02 9.34
CA ARG A 67 -9.66 12.54 10.13
C ARG A 67 -10.76 13.59 10.24
N ALA A 68 -10.40 14.87 10.36
CA ALA A 68 -11.36 15.96 10.43
C ALA A 68 -12.26 16.08 9.18
N MET A 69 -11.85 15.47 8.05
CA MET A 69 -12.66 15.41 6.83
C MET A 69 -13.72 14.29 6.86
N GLY A 70 -13.77 13.46 7.89
CA GLY A 70 -14.73 12.37 8.02
C GLY A 70 -14.53 11.25 6.98
N PRO A 71 -13.34 10.66 6.87
CA PRO A 71 -13.12 9.57 5.92
C PRO A 71 -14.03 8.38 6.23
N ASP A 72 -14.55 7.75 5.16
CA ASP A 72 -15.36 6.54 5.25
C ASP A 72 -14.48 5.31 5.00
N PRO A 73 -14.18 4.52 6.04
CA PRO A 73 -13.29 3.36 5.89
C PRO A 73 -13.86 2.27 5.00
N ALA A 74 -15.17 2.11 4.93
CA ALA A 74 -15.80 1.13 4.05
C ALA A 74 -15.60 1.52 2.57
N ARG A 75 -15.81 2.80 2.26
CA ARG A 75 -15.56 3.33 0.92
C ARG A 75 -14.09 3.27 0.53
N MET A 76 -13.19 3.56 1.47
CA MET A 76 -11.74 3.45 1.24
C MET A 76 -11.34 2.01 0.91
N ARG A 77 -11.85 1.03 1.65
CA ARG A 77 -11.60 -0.40 1.36
C ARG A 77 -12.18 -0.85 0.03
N ALA A 78 -13.29 -0.29 -0.40
CA ALA A 78 -13.92 -0.64 -1.67
C ALA A 78 -13.16 -0.14 -2.91
N VAL A 79 -12.28 0.83 -2.77
CA VAL A 79 -11.54 1.45 -3.90
C VAL A 79 -10.02 1.24 -3.86
N ASN A 80 -9.48 0.77 -2.74
CA ASN A 80 -8.05 0.51 -2.58
C ASN A 80 -7.79 -1.00 -2.59
N PRO A 81 -7.20 -1.54 -3.65
CA PRO A 81 -6.97 -2.98 -3.76
C PRO A 81 -5.91 -3.44 -2.75
N VAL A 82 -6.14 -4.61 -2.15
CA VAL A 82 -5.16 -5.33 -1.34
C VAL A 82 -4.16 -6.05 -2.23
N TYR A 83 -4.65 -6.61 -3.35
CA TYR A 83 -3.87 -7.41 -4.29
C TYR A 83 -3.71 -6.67 -5.61
N ILE A 84 -2.47 -6.49 -6.03
CA ILE A 84 -2.12 -5.96 -7.35
C ILE A 84 -1.12 -6.93 -8.02
N PRO A 85 -0.98 -6.91 -9.35
CA PRO A 85 -0.01 -7.75 -10.04
C PRO A 85 1.41 -7.20 -9.83
N ARG A 86 2.00 -7.48 -8.66
CA ARG A 86 3.33 -7.02 -8.29
C ARG A 86 4.40 -7.66 -9.17
N ASN A 87 5.44 -6.91 -9.51
CA ASN A 87 6.45 -7.33 -10.46
C ASN A 87 7.14 -8.64 -10.09
N HIS A 88 7.50 -8.85 -8.81
CA HIS A 88 8.13 -10.09 -8.36
C HIS A 88 7.20 -11.30 -8.48
N LEU A 89 5.89 -11.13 -8.29
CA LEU A 89 4.90 -12.19 -8.47
C LEU A 89 4.65 -12.50 -9.94
N LEU A 90 4.67 -11.48 -10.80
CA LEU A 90 4.58 -11.64 -12.25
C LEU A 90 5.79 -12.39 -12.79
N ASP A 91 6.99 -12.01 -12.38
CA ASP A 91 8.23 -12.66 -12.79
C ASP A 91 8.26 -14.14 -12.40
N GLU A 92 7.89 -14.47 -11.16
CA GLU A 92 7.76 -15.84 -10.68
C GLU A 92 6.74 -16.64 -11.50
N ALA A 93 5.56 -16.06 -11.74
CA ALA A 93 4.50 -16.72 -12.47
C ALA A 93 4.87 -16.96 -13.95
N LEU A 94 5.50 -16.00 -14.59
CA LEU A 94 5.94 -16.12 -15.99
C LEU A 94 7.08 -17.13 -16.14
N THR A 95 8.05 -17.13 -15.22
CA THR A 95 9.14 -18.10 -15.21
C THR A 95 8.62 -19.54 -15.09
N ALA A 96 7.69 -19.79 -14.17
CA ALA A 96 7.06 -21.10 -14.05
C ALA A 96 6.25 -21.50 -15.30
N ALA A 97 5.58 -20.53 -15.92
CA ALA A 97 4.79 -20.76 -17.13
C ALA A 97 5.67 -21.14 -18.35
N GLU A 98 6.89 -20.63 -18.45
CA GLU A 98 7.86 -21.02 -19.50
C GLU A 98 8.19 -22.52 -19.43
N ASP A 99 8.19 -23.09 -18.21
CA ASP A 99 8.38 -24.52 -17.97
C ASP A 99 7.04 -25.32 -18.06
N GLY A 100 5.95 -24.67 -18.44
CA GLY A 100 4.63 -25.30 -18.60
C GLY A 100 3.80 -25.37 -17.30
N ASP A 101 4.26 -24.81 -16.19
CA ASP A 101 3.52 -24.74 -14.92
C ASP A 101 2.74 -23.45 -14.83
N LEU A 102 1.42 -23.49 -15.01
CA LEU A 102 0.50 -22.36 -14.93
C LEU A 102 -0.08 -22.13 -13.54
N THR A 103 0.32 -22.89 -12.52
CA THR A 103 -0.25 -22.79 -11.17
C THR A 103 -0.10 -21.39 -10.58
N ALA A 104 1.10 -20.81 -10.68
CA ALA A 104 1.38 -19.46 -10.17
C ALA A 104 0.60 -18.37 -10.93
N VAL A 105 0.44 -18.52 -12.25
CA VAL A 105 -0.39 -17.61 -13.06
C VAL A 105 -1.85 -17.66 -12.61
N HIS A 106 -2.42 -18.84 -12.44
CA HIS A 106 -3.82 -19.00 -12.00
C HIS A 106 -4.01 -18.43 -10.59
N ARG A 107 -3.07 -18.65 -9.69
CA ARG A 107 -3.15 -18.14 -8.31
C ARG A 107 -3.07 -16.61 -8.27
N LEU A 108 -2.20 -16.02 -9.07
CA LEU A 108 -2.09 -14.56 -9.19
C LEU A 108 -3.37 -13.96 -9.79
N LEU A 109 -3.92 -14.58 -10.84
CA LEU A 109 -5.20 -14.16 -11.43
C LEU A 109 -6.33 -14.22 -10.41
N GLU A 110 -6.42 -15.28 -9.61
CA GLU A 110 -7.42 -15.41 -8.54
C GLU A 110 -7.30 -14.26 -7.52
N ALA A 111 -6.07 -13.87 -7.16
CA ALA A 111 -5.85 -12.74 -6.26
C ALA A 111 -6.33 -11.40 -6.86
N VAL A 112 -5.91 -11.07 -8.09
CA VAL A 112 -6.15 -9.74 -8.68
C VAL A 112 -7.54 -9.56 -9.29
N THR A 113 -8.30 -10.63 -9.49
CA THR A 113 -9.69 -10.55 -9.99
C THR A 113 -10.71 -10.27 -8.89
N ASP A 114 -10.36 -10.52 -7.62
CA ASP A 114 -11.12 -10.09 -6.44
C ASP A 114 -10.16 -9.40 -5.45
N PRO A 115 -9.75 -8.13 -5.74
CA PRO A 115 -8.58 -7.54 -5.12
C PRO A 115 -8.87 -6.78 -3.83
N PHE A 116 -10.14 -6.53 -3.45
CA PHE A 116 -10.48 -5.56 -2.40
C PHE A 116 -10.65 -6.18 -1.00
N THR A 117 -10.79 -7.51 -0.90
CA THR A 117 -11.00 -8.18 0.37
C THR A 117 -9.85 -9.11 0.70
N PRO A 118 -9.16 -8.94 1.84
CA PRO A 118 -8.13 -9.88 2.28
C PRO A 118 -8.73 -11.28 2.45
N ARG A 119 -8.01 -12.30 1.98
CA ARG A 119 -8.43 -13.70 2.04
C ARG A 119 -7.35 -14.56 2.68
N PRO A 120 -7.72 -15.51 3.57
CA PRO A 120 -6.76 -16.48 4.10
C PRO A 120 -6.05 -17.26 2.98
N GLY A 121 -4.74 -17.42 3.11
CA GLY A 121 -3.91 -18.10 2.11
C GLY A 121 -3.43 -17.22 0.95
N PHE A 122 -3.77 -15.92 0.96
CA PHE A 122 -3.34 -14.94 -0.05
C PHE A 122 -2.41 -13.86 0.51
N GLU A 123 -1.89 -14.02 1.72
CA GLU A 123 -1.09 -13.02 2.42
C GLU A 123 0.12 -12.58 1.60
N ARG A 124 0.82 -13.51 0.97
CA ARG A 124 2.00 -13.19 0.14
C ARG A 124 1.69 -12.30 -1.06
N TYR A 125 0.46 -12.31 -1.56
CA TYR A 125 0.04 -11.48 -2.71
C TYR A 125 -0.23 -10.03 -2.32
N ALA A 126 -0.35 -9.73 -1.03
CA ALA A 126 -0.48 -8.38 -0.48
C ALA A 126 0.88 -7.78 -0.09
N GLU A 127 1.93 -8.60 0.02
CA GLU A 127 3.25 -8.15 0.46
C GLU A 127 4.00 -7.43 -0.66
N PRO A 128 4.69 -6.32 -0.35
CA PRO A 128 5.61 -5.68 -1.29
C PRO A 128 6.73 -6.63 -1.64
N GLY A 129 7.32 -6.45 -2.81
CA GLY A 129 8.52 -7.17 -3.21
C GLY A 129 9.70 -6.86 -2.28
N PRO A 130 10.77 -7.66 -2.33
CA PRO A 130 11.97 -7.42 -1.53
C PRO A 130 12.55 -6.04 -1.84
N ALA A 131 12.93 -5.30 -0.77
CA ALA A 131 13.42 -3.93 -0.87
C ALA A 131 14.74 -3.80 -1.65
N ASP A 132 15.51 -4.89 -1.72
CA ASP A 132 16.80 -5.03 -2.39
C ASP A 132 16.70 -5.80 -3.73
N GLY A 133 15.49 -6.08 -4.18
CA GLY A 133 15.25 -6.72 -5.48
C GLY A 133 15.84 -5.92 -6.64
N ALA A 134 16.41 -6.63 -7.65
CA ALA A 134 16.86 -6.00 -8.87
C ALA A 134 15.72 -5.20 -9.51
N PRO A 135 16.00 -4.04 -10.14
CA PRO A 135 14.97 -3.29 -10.85
C PRO A 135 14.28 -4.21 -11.86
N PHE A 136 12.95 -4.25 -11.80
CA PHE A 136 12.17 -5.00 -12.78
C PHE A 136 12.32 -4.31 -14.14
N VAL A 137 12.85 -5.01 -15.09
CA VAL A 137 12.98 -4.53 -16.46
C VAL A 137 11.76 -4.99 -17.25
N THR A 138 10.87 -4.07 -17.58
CA THR A 138 9.78 -4.35 -18.53
C THR A 138 10.33 -4.35 -19.93
N TYR A 139 10.32 -5.49 -20.57
CA TYR A 139 10.53 -5.56 -22.02
C TYR A 139 9.21 -5.23 -22.71
N CYS A 140 8.92 -3.95 -22.90
CA CYS A 140 7.97 -3.55 -23.91
C CYS A 140 8.67 -3.73 -25.26
N GLY A 141 8.45 -4.89 -25.87
CA GLY A 141 8.88 -5.14 -27.23
C GLY A 141 8.14 -4.20 -28.18
N THR A 142 8.79 -3.22 -28.70
CA THR A 142 8.43 -2.52 -29.94
C THR A 142 9.40 -2.94 -31.01
#